data_5f3e18d2f0f07663537d7f92b25cedd5
#
_entry.id   5f3e18d2f0f07663537d7f92b25cedd5
#
_cell.length_a   1.000
_cell.length_b   1.000
_cell.length_c   1.000
_cell.angle_alpha   90.00
_cell.angle_beta   90.00
_cell.angle_gamma   90.00
#
_symmetry.space_group_name_H-M   'P 1'
#
loop_
_entity.id
_entity.type
_entity.pdbx_description
1 polymer ?
#
loop_
_entity_poly.entity_id
_entity_poly.type
_entity_poly.pdbx_seq_one_letter_code
_entity_poly.pdbx_strand_id
1 'polypeptide(L)'
;MQGEGIATNVIEGLDISDFSGHWERALQFITIVQRYFEGGEAPDEEARQRAGVFALTQRWQENPPNHPILVAGSTGSRNTTFHLMKAVAGLPQGAVILPGFDFDMPAEVWTQLSDPKTSEDHPQYRFSRLLTAMDLTSDQVVPWSESTPQAAARNRLVSLALRPAPVTHHWRQEGPYLTKLDQATQDITWLEAPNQRVEAKAIALRLRHAAEMGQTAAVITPDRNLTRRIATALAAWNITPDDSAGIPLTLTAPGRFLLHVLDLAQPK
;
A
#
# COMPACT_ATOMS: atom_id res chain seq x y z
N MET A 1 -6.21 10.92 9.27
CA MET A 1 -7.04 10.85 10.48
C MET A 1 -8.49 11.21 10.17
N GLN A 2 -8.80 12.41 9.67
CA GLN A 2 -10.17 12.79 9.33
C GLN A 2 -10.78 11.91 8.23
N GLY A 3 -10.03 11.57 7.18
CA GLY A 3 -10.45 10.64 6.14
C GLY A 3 -10.68 9.21 6.65
N GLU A 4 -9.92 8.77 7.66
CA GLU A 4 -10.11 7.47 8.32
C GLU A 4 -11.23 7.50 9.37
N GLY A 5 -11.71 8.68 9.76
CA GLY A 5 -12.78 8.85 10.75
C GLY A 5 -12.35 8.48 12.17
N ILE A 6 -11.08 8.65 12.49
CA ILE A 6 -10.54 8.41 13.83
C ILE A 6 -10.84 9.64 14.68
N ALA A 7 -11.60 9.45 15.75
CA ALA A 7 -11.94 10.52 16.68
C ALA A 7 -10.76 10.90 17.58
N THR A 8 -10.70 12.16 18.02
CA THR A 8 -9.60 12.71 18.83
C THR A 8 -9.38 11.94 20.13
N ASN A 9 -10.45 11.56 20.82
CA ASN A 9 -10.39 10.79 22.05
C ASN A 9 -9.72 9.42 21.91
N VAL A 10 -9.80 8.80 20.74
CA VAL A 10 -9.11 7.52 20.45
C VAL A 10 -7.59 7.74 20.41
N ILE A 11 -7.16 8.86 19.85
CA ILE A 11 -5.72 9.19 19.73
C ILE A 11 -5.16 9.65 21.08
N GLU A 12 -5.92 10.45 21.83
CA GLU A 12 -5.53 10.88 23.18
C GLU A 12 -5.41 9.70 24.15
N GLY A 13 -6.20 8.63 23.93
CA GLY A 13 -6.17 7.41 24.72
C GLY A 13 -5.10 6.38 24.33
N LEU A 14 -4.23 6.66 23.34
CA LEU A 14 -3.15 5.75 22.97
C LEU A 14 -2.12 5.66 24.11
N ASP A 15 -1.86 4.45 24.58
CA ASP A 15 -0.76 4.18 25.49
C ASP A 15 0.56 4.17 24.71
N ILE A 16 1.38 5.19 24.93
CA ILE A 16 2.68 5.36 24.30
C ILE A 16 3.83 5.26 25.31
N SER A 17 3.55 4.76 26.52
CA SER A 17 4.54 4.68 27.62
C SER A 17 5.79 3.87 27.28
N ASP A 18 5.65 2.87 26.40
CA ASP A 18 6.76 2.02 25.95
C ASP A 18 7.50 2.55 24.72
N PHE A 19 7.07 3.72 24.19
CA PHE A 19 7.64 4.31 22.98
C PHE A 19 8.59 5.47 23.31
N SER A 20 9.46 5.80 22.33
CA SER A 20 10.42 6.89 22.48
C SER A 20 9.74 8.27 22.59
N GLY A 21 10.44 9.27 23.18
CA GLY A 21 9.94 10.66 23.28
C GLY A 21 9.62 11.34 21.92
N HIS A 22 9.96 10.68 20.80
CA HIS A 22 9.51 11.10 19.46
C HIS A 22 8.00 10.87 19.29
N TRP A 23 7.48 9.73 19.75
CA TRP A 23 6.05 9.41 19.67
C TRP A 23 5.22 10.33 20.56
N GLU A 24 5.72 10.71 21.72
CA GLU A 24 5.05 11.68 22.60
C GLU A 24 4.87 13.04 21.93
N ARG A 25 5.93 13.56 21.28
CA ARG A 25 5.84 14.82 20.51
C ARG A 25 4.91 14.70 19.30
N ALA A 26 4.95 13.57 18.61
CA ALA A 26 4.06 13.31 17.49
C ALA A 26 2.58 13.28 17.94
N LEU A 27 2.29 12.64 19.08
CA LEU A 27 0.95 12.62 19.65
C LEU A 27 0.46 14.02 20.04
N GLN A 28 1.32 14.83 20.70
CA GLN A 28 1.00 16.21 21.04
C GLN A 28 0.69 17.05 19.79
N PHE A 29 1.52 16.94 18.76
CA PHE A 29 1.30 17.63 17.47
C PHE A 29 -0.02 17.21 16.82
N ILE A 30 -0.29 15.93 16.75
CA ILE A 30 -1.52 15.37 16.16
C ILE A 30 -2.75 15.88 16.93
N THR A 31 -2.71 15.91 18.26
CA THR A 31 -3.80 16.41 19.11
C THR A 31 -4.06 17.91 18.86
N ILE A 32 -3.01 18.73 18.72
CA ILE A 32 -3.16 20.15 18.38
C ILE A 32 -3.85 20.32 17.02
N VAL A 33 -3.39 19.59 16.01
CA VAL A 33 -3.97 19.66 14.65
C VAL A 33 -5.44 19.23 14.64
N GLN A 34 -5.81 18.18 15.39
CA GLN A 34 -7.20 17.75 15.48
C GLN A 34 -8.09 18.81 16.14
N ARG A 35 -7.66 19.38 17.27
CA ARG A 35 -8.42 20.44 17.95
C ARG A 35 -8.63 21.67 17.07
N TYR A 36 -7.66 21.99 16.22
CA TYR A 36 -7.81 23.07 15.22
C TYR A 36 -9.01 22.80 14.31
N PHE A 37 -9.14 21.59 13.77
CA PHE A 37 -10.26 21.23 12.90
C PHE A 37 -11.60 21.08 13.63
N GLU A 38 -11.60 20.77 14.94
CA GLU A 38 -12.81 20.74 15.77
C GLU A 38 -13.32 22.14 16.12
N GLY A 39 -12.48 23.17 16.01
CA GLY A 39 -12.79 24.56 16.32
C GLY A 39 -13.70 25.30 15.33
N GLY A 40 -14.31 24.60 14.38
CA GLY A 40 -15.24 25.17 13.39
C GLY A 40 -14.61 25.52 12.05
N GLU A 41 -13.37 25.15 11.84
CA GLU A 41 -12.71 25.23 10.53
C GLU A 41 -13.37 24.30 9.51
N ALA A 42 -13.28 24.66 8.25
CA ALA A 42 -13.79 23.81 7.17
C ALA A 42 -13.09 22.45 7.18
N PRO A 43 -13.86 21.34 7.01
CA PRO A 43 -13.26 20.02 6.99
C PRO A 43 -12.22 19.91 5.85
N ASP A 44 -11.16 19.16 6.07
CA ASP A 44 -10.16 18.90 5.06
C ASP A 44 -10.74 18.13 3.86
N GLU A 45 -9.96 17.99 2.79
CA GLU A 45 -10.40 17.32 1.57
C GLU A 45 -10.79 15.87 1.83
N GLU A 46 -10.03 15.14 2.63
CA GLU A 46 -10.28 13.73 2.98
C GLU A 46 -11.58 13.57 3.80
N ALA A 47 -11.84 14.49 4.73
CA ALA A 47 -13.10 14.50 5.49
C ALA A 47 -14.30 14.79 4.59
N ARG A 48 -14.16 15.72 3.64
CA ARG A 48 -15.23 16.03 2.66
C ARG A 48 -15.50 14.84 1.74
N GLN A 49 -14.46 14.18 1.24
CA GLN A 49 -14.61 12.97 0.42
C GLN A 49 -15.31 11.86 1.20
N ARG A 50 -14.93 11.64 2.45
CA ARG A 50 -15.58 10.67 3.33
C ARG A 50 -17.06 11.00 3.54
N ALA A 51 -17.39 12.23 3.87
CA ALA A 51 -18.79 12.67 4.03
C ALA A 51 -19.58 12.49 2.73
N GLY A 52 -18.97 12.78 1.57
CA GLY A 52 -19.56 12.55 0.27
C GLY A 52 -19.88 11.07 0.00
N VAL A 53 -18.98 10.16 0.34
CA VAL A 53 -19.22 8.71 0.20
C VAL A 53 -20.35 8.24 1.10
N PHE A 54 -20.43 8.71 2.34
CA PHE A 54 -21.54 8.37 3.24
C PHE A 54 -22.89 8.90 2.73
N ALA A 55 -22.95 10.15 2.30
CA ALA A 55 -24.16 10.74 1.71
C ALA A 55 -24.59 9.98 0.42
N LEU A 56 -23.63 9.59 -0.41
CA LEU A 56 -23.87 8.79 -1.60
C LEU A 56 -24.43 7.42 -1.24
N THR A 57 -23.88 6.77 -0.23
CA THR A 57 -24.32 5.45 0.26
C THR A 57 -25.77 5.52 0.76
N GLN A 58 -26.13 6.54 1.55
CA GLN A 58 -27.50 6.74 1.99
C GLN A 58 -28.47 6.94 0.81
N ARG A 59 -28.08 7.79 -0.15
CA ARG A 59 -28.88 8.02 -1.34
C ARG A 59 -29.09 6.73 -2.14
N TRP A 60 -28.09 5.89 -2.25
CA TRP A 60 -28.18 4.62 -2.98
C TRP A 60 -29.03 3.56 -2.26
N GLN A 61 -29.15 3.63 -0.93
CA GLN A 61 -30.08 2.78 -0.17
C GLN A 61 -31.53 3.13 -0.48
N GLU A 62 -31.84 4.41 -0.66
CA GLU A 62 -33.20 4.88 -0.97
C GLU A 62 -33.50 4.79 -2.48
N ASN A 63 -32.54 5.17 -3.31
CA ASN A 63 -32.67 5.24 -4.76
C ASN A 63 -31.42 4.64 -5.44
N PRO A 64 -31.37 3.33 -5.59
CA PRO A 64 -30.23 2.68 -6.25
C PRO A 64 -30.15 3.09 -7.72
N PRO A 65 -28.92 3.25 -8.29
CA PRO A 65 -28.76 3.58 -9.70
C PRO A 65 -29.32 2.46 -10.58
N ASN A 66 -29.92 2.86 -11.70
CA ASN A 66 -30.51 1.95 -12.69
C ASN A 66 -29.52 1.54 -13.80
N HIS A 67 -28.25 1.84 -13.62
CA HIS A 67 -27.15 1.50 -14.53
C HIS A 67 -26.00 0.85 -13.74
N PRO A 68 -25.11 0.08 -14.39
CA PRO A 68 -23.98 -0.56 -13.72
C PRO A 68 -23.01 0.46 -13.11
N ILE A 69 -22.58 0.18 -11.88
CA ILE A 69 -21.48 0.89 -11.19
C ILE A 69 -20.37 -0.12 -10.91
N LEU A 70 -19.19 0.14 -11.46
CA LEU A 70 -18.03 -0.73 -11.31
C LEU A 70 -16.89 0.02 -10.62
N VAL A 71 -16.26 -0.61 -9.63
CA VAL A 71 -15.01 -0.14 -9.03
C VAL A 71 -13.92 -1.16 -9.33
N ALA A 72 -12.87 -0.72 -10.02
CA ALA A 72 -11.77 -1.57 -10.43
C ALA A 72 -10.41 -1.00 -10.01
N GLY A 73 -9.42 -1.87 -9.76
CA GLY A 73 -8.03 -1.50 -9.59
C GLY A 73 -7.68 -0.92 -8.22
N SER A 74 -8.61 -0.90 -7.25
CA SER A 74 -8.33 -0.42 -5.89
C SER A 74 -8.21 -1.56 -4.90
N THR A 75 -7.31 -1.41 -3.93
CA THR A 75 -7.17 -2.32 -2.79
C THR A 75 -8.01 -1.90 -1.58
N GLY A 76 -8.68 -0.74 -1.62
CA GLY A 76 -9.43 -0.23 -0.48
C GLY A 76 -8.55 0.17 0.71
N SER A 77 -7.29 0.54 0.47
CA SER A 77 -6.34 0.90 1.53
C SER A 77 -6.75 2.13 2.33
N ARG A 78 -7.41 3.11 1.69
CA ARG A 78 -8.01 4.27 2.37
C ARG A 78 -9.43 3.95 2.81
N ASN A 79 -9.79 4.36 4.02
CA ASN A 79 -11.12 4.06 4.58
C ASN A 79 -12.28 4.60 3.72
N THR A 80 -12.13 5.79 3.15
CA THR A 80 -13.11 6.37 2.22
C THR A 80 -13.32 5.46 1.00
N THR A 81 -12.26 4.96 0.38
CA THR A 81 -12.33 4.03 -0.74
C THR A 81 -12.93 2.69 -0.34
N PHE A 82 -12.56 2.17 0.83
CA PHE A 82 -13.15 0.96 1.39
C PHE A 82 -14.67 1.07 1.54
N HIS A 83 -15.17 2.18 2.09
CA HIS A 83 -16.63 2.42 2.20
C HIS A 83 -17.31 2.53 0.85
N LEU A 84 -16.67 3.19 -0.12
CA LEU A 84 -17.19 3.24 -1.49
C LEU A 84 -17.28 1.84 -2.13
N MET A 85 -16.22 1.04 -2.01
CA MET A 85 -16.20 -0.35 -2.53
C MET A 85 -17.33 -1.17 -1.89
N LYS A 86 -17.49 -1.08 -0.56
CA LYS A 86 -18.57 -1.76 0.15
C LYS A 86 -19.95 -1.31 -0.33
N ALA A 87 -20.16 0.00 -0.50
CA ALA A 87 -21.42 0.53 -1.01
C ALA A 87 -21.74 0.06 -2.42
N VAL A 88 -20.74 0.08 -3.32
CA VAL A 88 -20.91 -0.38 -4.71
C VAL A 88 -21.20 -1.88 -4.77
N ALA A 89 -20.48 -2.69 -3.98
CA ALA A 89 -20.72 -4.13 -3.94
C ALA A 89 -22.15 -4.51 -3.48
N GLY A 90 -22.79 -3.67 -2.68
CA GLY A 90 -24.17 -3.84 -2.24
C GLY A 90 -25.25 -3.38 -3.24
N LEU A 91 -24.87 -2.78 -4.37
CA LEU A 91 -25.84 -2.32 -5.37
C LEU A 91 -26.36 -3.47 -6.24
N PRO A 92 -27.62 -3.42 -6.71
CA PRO A 92 -28.19 -4.44 -7.61
C PRO A 92 -27.41 -4.65 -8.91
N GLN A 93 -26.76 -3.59 -9.42
CA GLN A 93 -25.90 -3.60 -10.60
C GLN A 93 -24.49 -3.11 -10.26
N GLY A 94 -24.03 -3.37 -9.04
CA GLY A 94 -22.70 -3.03 -8.57
C GLY A 94 -21.72 -4.19 -8.72
N ALA A 95 -20.45 -3.88 -9.04
CA ALA A 95 -19.38 -4.86 -8.92
C ALA A 95 -18.05 -4.21 -8.50
N VAL A 96 -17.27 -4.96 -7.74
CA VAL A 96 -15.93 -4.58 -7.32
C VAL A 96 -14.93 -5.59 -7.88
N ILE A 97 -13.97 -5.08 -8.66
CA ILE A 97 -12.93 -5.90 -9.29
C ILE A 97 -11.64 -5.72 -8.51
N LEU A 98 -11.25 -6.76 -7.77
CA LEU A 98 -10.08 -6.77 -6.90
C LEU A 98 -8.82 -7.08 -7.72
N PRO A 99 -7.84 -6.17 -7.77
CA PRO A 99 -6.60 -6.39 -8.53
C PRO A 99 -5.68 -7.36 -7.81
N GLY A 100 -5.23 -8.42 -8.49
CA GLY A 100 -4.26 -9.36 -7.91
C GLY A 100 -4.81 -10.17 -6.73
N PHE A 101 -6.10 -10.50 -6.74
CA PHE A 101 -6.69 -11.41 -5.77
C PHE A 101 -6.03 -12.79 -5.86
N ASP A 102 -5.63 -13.36 -4.72
CA ASP A 102 -4.93 -14.62 -4.65
C ASP A 102 -5.90 -15.80 -4.62
N PHE A 103 -6.19 -16.37 -5.79
CA PHE A 103 -7.02 -17.56 -5.93
C PHE A 103 -6.29 -18.88 -5.58
N ASP A 104 -4.95 -18.84 -5.47
CA ASP A 104 -4.14 -20.00 -5.09
C ASP A 104 -3.99 -20.15 -3.56
N MET A 105 -4.47 -19.16 -2.79
CA MET A 105 -4.38 -19.19 -1.33
C MET A 105 -5.54 -19.98 -0.71
N PRO A 106 -5.27 -21.02 0.11
CA PRO A 106 -6.31 -21.82 0.76
C PRO A 106 -7.21 -21.00 1.69
N ALA A 107 -8.47 -21.44 1.82
CA ALA A 107 -9.48 -20.73 2.65
C ALA A 107 -9.06 -20.59 4.12
N GLU A 108 -8.38 -21.60 4.68
CA GLU A 108 -7.86 -21.53 6.04
C GLU A 108 -6.79 -20.43 6.21
N VAL A 109 -6.02 -20.13 5.17
CA VAL A 109 -5.03 -19.03 5.20
C VAL A 109 -5.73 -17.68 5.16
N TRP A 110 -6.80 -17.55 4.36
CA TRP A 110 -7.63 -16.35 4.33
C TRP A 110 -8.19 -15.99 5.71
N THR A 111 -8.57 -16.98 6.52
CA THR A 111 -9.06 -16.74 7.89
C THR A 111 -7.99 -16.19 8.82
N GLN A 112 -6.71 -16.53 8.61
CA GLN A 112 -5.59 -16.00 9.38
C GLN A 112 -5.29 -14.53 9.07
N LEU A 113 -5.75 -14.01 7.94
CA LEU A 113 -5.59 -12.60 7.57
C LEU A 113 -6.54 -11.65 8.31
N SER A 114 -7.43 -12.15 9.16
CA SER A 114 -8.38 -11.32 9.90
C SER A 114 -7.75 -10.52 11.05
N ASP A 115 -6.62 -10.97 11.60
CA ASP A 115 -5.92 -10.28 12.69
C ASP A 115 -4.97 -9.19 12.12
N PRO A 116 -5.25 -7.89 12.36
CA PRO A 116 -4.40 -6.82 11.88
C PRO A 116 -2.99 -6.84 12.47
N LYS A 117 -2.80 -7.38 13.68
CA LYS A 117 -1.49 -7.41 14.35
C LYS A 117 -0.47 -8.32 13.63
N THR A 118 -0.95 -9.33 12.95
CA THR A 118 -0.11 -10.34 12.28
C THR A 118 -0.17 -10.29 10.77
N SER A 119 -1.08 -9.51 10.19
CA SER A 119 -1.39 -9.63 8.76
C SER A 119 -1.56 -8.29 8.03
N GLU A 120 -1.45 -7.14 8.70
CA GLU A 120 -1.71 -5.83 8.06
C GLU A 120 -0.76 -5.53 6.88
N ASP A 121 0.45 -6.04 6.92
CA ASP A 121 1.47 -5.93 5.86
C ASP A 121 1.27 -6.93 4.72
N HIS A 122 0.39 -7.95 4.89
CA HIS A 122 0.13 -8.93 3.84
C HIS A 122 -0.67 -8.30 2.69
N PRO A 123 -0.30 -8.54 1.40
CA PRO A 123 -0.97 -7.94 0.25
C PRO A 123 -2.47 -8.20 0.18
N GLN A 124 -2.93 -9.37 0.65
CA GLN A 124 -4.34 -9.76 0.62
C GLN A 124 -5.13 -9.31 1.86
N TYR A 125 -4.49 -8.75 2.89
CA TYR A 125 -5.17 -8.31 4.11
C TYR A 125 -6.33 -7.35 3.84
N ARG A 126 -6.13 -6.38 2.94
CA ARG A 126 -7.16 -5.38 2.61
C ARG A 126 -8.39 -6.02 1.98
N PHE A 127 -8.20 -7.06 1.18
CA PHE A 127 -9.31 -7.82 0.60
C PHE A 127 -10.00 -8.69 1.65
N SER A 128 -9.26 -9.37 2.52
CA SER A 128 -9.82 -10.11 3.65
C SER A 128 -10.71 -9.20 4.51
N ARG A 129 -10.23 -8.01 4.86
CA ARG A 129 -11.01 -7.01 5.62
C ARG A 129 -12.28 -6.59 4.87
N LEU A 130 -12.21 -6.39 3.56
CA LEU A 130 -13.37 -6.02 2.75
C LEU A 130 -14.41 -7.15 2.73
N LEU A 131 -13.99 -8.37 2.47
CA LEU A 131 -14.85 -9.55 2.44
C LEU A 131 -15.53 -9.75 3.81
N THR A 132 -14.77 -9.70 4.90
CA THR A 132 -15.32 -9.81 6.26
C THR A 132 -16.38 -8.72 6.54
N ALA A 133 -16.14 -7.48 6.11
CA ALA A 133 -17.10 -6.38 6.30
C ALA A 133 -18.38 -6.52 5.47
N MET A 134 -18.40 -7.44 4.52
CA MET A 134 -19.54 -7.76 3.65
C MET A 134 -20.16 -9.14 3.95
N ASP A 135 -19.68 -9.82 5.01
CA ASP A 135 -20.06 -11.20 5.35
C ASP A 135 -19.82 -12.19 4.17
N LEU A 136 -18.73 -11.96 3.42
CA LEU A 136 -18.29 -12.80 2.31
C LEU A 136 -17.03 -13.56 2.66
N THR A 137 -16.88 -14.72 2.00
CA THR A 137 -15.68 -15.56 2.07
C THR A 137 -14.89 -15.51 0.76
N SER A 138 -13.62 -15.92 0.78
CA SER A 138 -12.73 -15.86 -0.39
C SER A 138 -13.21 -16.70 -1.59
N ASP A 139 -13.93 -17.78 -1.36
CA ASP A 139 -14.50 -18.65 -2.38
C ASP A 139 -15.69 -18.03 -3.13
N GLN A 140 -16.29 -16.97 -2.59
CA GLN A 140 -17.35 -16.22 -3.26
C GLN A 140 -16.81 -15.17 -4.24
N VAL A 141 -15.50 -14.95 -4.25
CA VAL A 141 -14.84 -14.11 -5.25
C VAL A 141 -14.58 -14.93 -6.50
N VAL A 142 -15.11 -14.52 -7.64
CA VAL A 142 -14.96 -15.22 -8.90
C VAL A 142 -13.96 -14.50 -9.82
N PRO A 143 -13.22 -15.23 -10.67
CA PRO A 143 -12.37 -14.63 -11.68
C PRO A 143 -13.19 -13.72 -12.62
N TRP A 144 -12.66 -12.53 -12.95
CA TRP A 144 -13.30 -11.61 -13.88
C TRP A 144 -13.41 -12.16 -15.30
N SER A 145 -12.49 -13.02 -15.69
CA SER A 145 -12.48 -13.66 -17.02
C SER A 145 -12.12 -15.13 -16.90
N GLU A 146 -12.55 -15.93 -17.88
CA GLU A 146 -12.21 -17.35 -17.99
C GLU A 146 -10.77 -17.60 -18.48
N SER A 147 -10.01 -16.53 -18.73
CA SER A 147 -8.63 -16.65 -19.21
C SER A 147 -7.72 -17.25 -18.15
N THR A 148 -6.89 -18.21 -18.56
CA THR A 148 -5.84 -18.77 -17.70
C THR A 148 -4.81 -17.67 -17.37
N PRO A 149 -4.39 -17.51 -16.10
CA PRO A 149 -3.34 -16.57 -15.75
C PRO A 149 -2.06 -16.83 -16.54
N GLN A 150 -1.46 -15.78 -17.09
CA GLN A 150 -0.23 -15.90 -17.91
C GLN A 150 0.93 -16.54 -17.16
N ALA A 151 0.97 -16.43 -15.85
CA ALA A 151 2.06 -16.92 -15.00
C ALA A 151 1.53 -17.78 -13.84
N ALA A 152 0.63 -18.73 -14.10
CA ALA A 152 -0.01 -19.54 -13.06
C ALA A 152 0.99 -20.25 -12.12
N ALA A 153 2.12 -20.75 -12.63
CA ALA A 153 3.14 -21.37 -11.79
C ALA A 153 3.79 -20.37 -10.84
N ARG A 154 4.05 -19.14 -11.31
CA ARG A 154 4.59 -18.03 -10.49
C ARG A 154 3.58 -17.58 -9.44
N ASN A 155 2.31 -17.48 -9.78
CA ASN A 155 1.27 -17.10 -8.83
C ASN A 155 1.22 -18.08 -7.65
N ARG A 156 1.28 -19.39 -7.89
CA ARG A 156 1.35 -20.41 -6.83
C ARG A 156 2.61 -20.28 -5.97
N LEU A 157 3.77 -20.06 -6.59
CA LEU A 157 5.02 -19.84 -5.87
C LEU A 157 4.92 -18.61 -4.97
N VAL A 158 4.42 -17.50 -5.48
CA VAL A 158 4.26 -16.23 -4.74
C VAL A 158 3.22 -16.38 -3.63
N SER A 159 2.08 -17.00 -3.92
CA SER A 159 1.05 -17.29 -2.93
C SER A 159 1.62 -18.09 -1.74
N LEU A 160 2.40 -19.13 -2.02
CA LEU A 160 3.04 -19.91 -0.94
C LEU A 160 4.14 -19.10 -0.23
N ALA A 161 4.97 -18.36 -0.96
CA ALA A 161 6.06 -17.57 -0.36
C ALA A 161 5.56 -16.48 0.60
N LEU A 162 4.38 -15.93 0.34
CA LEU A 162 3.75 -14.87 1.14
C LEU A 162 2.83 -15.39 2.25
N ARG A 163 2.88 -16.68 2.62
CA ARG A 163 2.07 -17.19 3.75
C ARG A 163 2.33 -16.38 5.02
N PRO A 164 1.28 -15.89 5.71
CA PRO A 164 1.44 -15.10 6.93
C PRO A 164 2.06 -15.92 8.08
N ALA A 165 2.64 -15.23 9.04
CA ALA A 165 3.43 -15.81 10.12
C ALA A 165 2.78 -17.03 10.82
N PRO A 166 1.47 -17.07 11.13
CA PRO A 166 0.86 -18.21 11.80
C PRO A 166 0.89 -19.51 11.00
N VAL A 167 1.02 -19.44 9.66
CA VAL A 167 0.92 -20.58 8.75
C VAL A 167 2.16 -20.80 7.88
N THR A 168 3.31 -20.29 8.27
CA THR A 168 4.58 -20.47 7.54
C THR A 168 5.03 -21.93 7.44
N HIS A 169 4.51 -22.82 8.30
CA HIS A 169 4.74 -24.26 8.21
C HIS A 169 4.27 -24.86 6.86
N HIS A 170 3.36 -24.20 6.14
CA HIS A 170 2.94 -24.57 4.79
C HIS A 170 4.11 -24.56 3.80
N TRP A 171 5.16 -23.74 3.99
CA TRP A 171 6.36 -23.79 3.14
C TRP A 171 7.01 -25.17 3.10
N ARG A 172 7.02 -25.86 4.24
CA ARG A 172 7.59 -27.21 4.34
C ARG A 172 6.62 -28.28 3.85
N GLN A 173 5.33 -28.05 3.99
CA GLN A 173 4.28 -29.01 3.60
C GLN A 173 3.98 -28.93 2.11
N GLU A 174 3.79 -27.73 1.55
CA GLU A 174 3.35 -27.53 0.17
C GLU A 174 4.54 -27.33 -0.80
N GLY A 175 5.65 -26.73 -0.32
CA GLY A 175 6.82 -26.41 -1.15
C GLY A 175 7.36 -27.57 -1.97
N PRO A 176 7.51 -28.80 -1.41
CA PRO A 176 7.97 -29.97 -2.15
C PRO A 176 7.04 -30.39 -3.30
N TYR A 177 5.77 -29.97 -3.26
CA TYR A 177 4.77 -30.31 -4.26
C TYR A 177 4.56 -29.22 -5.32
N LEU A 178 5.29 -28.09 -5.22
CA LEU A 178 5.29 -27.09 -6.27
C LEU A 178 5.88 -27.66 -7.55
N THR A 179 5.10 -27.62 -8.61
CA THR A 179 5.50 -28.09 -9.94
C THR A 179 5.87 -26.90 -10.83
N LYS A 180 6.63 -27.16 -11.89
CA LYS A 180 6.99 -26.15 -12.90
C LYS A 180 7.78 -24.96 -12.32
N LEU A 181 8.69 -25.22 -11.39
CA LEU A 181 9.52 -24.20 -10.77
C LEU A 181 10.34 -23.40 -11.79
N ASP A 182 10.84 -24.06 -12.84
CA ASP A 182 11.55 -23.39 -13.95
C ASP A 182 10.69 -22.31 -14.63
N GLN A 183 9.40 -22.61 -14.83
CA GLN A 183 8.45 -21.62 -15.36
C GLN A 183 8.11 -20.53 -14.34
N ALA A 184 7.98 -20.89 -13.07
CA ALA A 184 7.70 -19.96 -11.99
C ALA A 184 8.83 -18.94 -11.80
N THR A 185 10.08 -19.35 -11.99
CA THR A 185 11.28 -18.51 -11.80
C THR A 185 11.87 -17.97 -13.11
N GLN A 186 11.24 -18.25 -14.24
CA GLN A 186 11.67 -17.70 -15.53
C GLN A 186 11.79 -16.19 -15.44
N ASP A 187 12.87 -15.62 -15.99
CA ASP A 187 13.17 -14.18 -15.99
C ASP A 187 13.32 -13.53 -14.59
N ILE A 188 13.47 -14.34 -13.54
CA ILE A 188 13.89 -13.87 -12.22
C ILE A 188 15.40 -13.97 -12.11
N THR A 189 16.05 -12.86 -11.78
CA THR A 189 17.49 -12.80 -11.51
C THR A 189 17.74 -12.46 -10.05
N TRP A 190 18.50 -13.28 -9.36
CA TRP A 190 19.01 -13.02 -8.02
C TRP A 190 20.41 -12.43 -8.12
N LEU A 191 20.64 -11.29 -7.46
CA LEU A 191 21.93 -10.63 -7.42
C LEU A 191 22.36 -10.42 -5.96
N GLU A 192 23.49 -11.00 -5.59
CA GLU A 192 24.17 -10.71 -4.32
C GLU A 192 25.33 -9.74 -4.58
N ALA A 193 25.28 -8.60 -3.93
CA ALA A 193 26.32 -7.59 -4.05
C ALA A 193 27.19 -7.55 -2.77
N PRO A 194 28.50 -7.46 -2.86
CA PRO A 194 29.40 -7.46 -1.70
C PRO A 194 29.27 -6.22 -0.82
N ASN A 195 28.66 -5.16 -1.32
CA ASN A 195 28.37 -3.94 -0.57
C ASN A 195 27.36 -3.07 -1.31
N GLN A 196 26.75 -2.12 -0.59
CA GLN A 196 25.71 -1.21 -1.11
C GLN A 196 26.13 -0.37 -2.33
N ARG A 197 27.43 -0.07 -2.47
CA ARG A 197 27.92 0.69 -3.64
C ARG A 197 27.88 -0.16 -4.92
N VAL A 198 28.26 -1.42 -4.82
CA VAL A 198 28.19 -2.36 -5.95
C VAL A 198 26.75 -2.68 -6.28
N GLU A 199 25.89 -2.88 -5.26
CA GLU A 199 24.45 -3.07 -5.44
C GLU A 199 23.83 -1.92 -6.24
N ALA A 200 23.98 -0.68 -5.76
CA ALA A 200 23.45 0.49 -6.45
C ALA A 200 23.94 0.63 -7.89
N LYS A 201 25.23 0.31 -8.13
CA LYS A 201 25.82 0.36 -9.47
C LYS A 201 25.26 -0.73 -10.38
N ALA A 202 25.08 -1.94 -9.88
CA ALA A 202 24.49 -3.05 -10.65
C ALA A 202 23.05 -2.75 -11.05
N ILE A 203 22.24 -2.22 -10.11
CA ILE A 203 20.86 -1.77 -10.38
C ILE A 203 20.87 -0.65 -11.44
N ALA A 204 21.72 0.36 -11.27
CA ALA A 204 21.81 1.47 -12.23
C ALA A 204 22.23 1.00 -13.64
N LEU A 205 23.14 0.03 -13.75
CA LEU A 205 23.51 -0.59 -15.03
C LEU A 205 22.33 -1.31 -15.68
N ARG A 206 21.52 -2.01 -14.89
CA ARG A 206 20.33 -2.69 -15.41
C ARG A 206 19.28 -1.69 -15.90
N LEU A 207 19.05 -0.61 -15.14
CA LEU A 207 18.16 0.47 -15.55
C LEU A 207 18.63 1.17 -16.85
N ARG A 208 19.94 1.45 -16.94
CA ARG A 208 20.54 1.98 -18.15
C ARG A 208 20.31 1.07 -19.35
N HIS A 209 20.57 -0.23 -19.19
CA HIS A 209 20.33 -1.21 -20.25
C HIS A 209 18.85 -1.22 -20.70
N ALA A 210 17.91 -1.19 -19.78
CA ALA A 210 16.49 -1.10 -20.10
C ALA A 210 16.17 0.18 -20.91
N ALA A 211 16.73 1.33 -20.50
CA ALA A 211 16.55 2.59 -21.21
C ALA A 211 17.13 2.55 -22.64
N GLU A 212 18.33 1.96 -22.82
CA GLU A 212 18.96 1.77 -24.13
C GLU A 212 18.12 0.87 -25.05
N MET A 213 17.40 -0.10 -24.46
CA MET A 213 16.48 -0.99 -25.20
C MET A 213 15.08 -0.41 -25.38
N GLY A 214 14.82 0.81 -24.93
CA GLY A 214 13.49 1.44 -24.97
C GLY A 214 12.46 0.77 -24.06
N GLN A 215 12.90 0.06 -23.02
CA GLN A 215 12.04 -0.64 -22.07
C GLN A 215 11.77 0.23 -20.84
N THR A 216 10.55 0.15 -20.31
CA THR A 216 10.20 0.73 -19.01
C THR A 216 10.75 -0.16 -17.90
N ALA A 217 11.41 0.45 -16.92
CA ALA A 217 11.94 -0.24 -15.75
C ALA A 217 11.61 0.53 -14.48
N ALA A 218 11.40 -0.18 -13.38
CA ALA A 218 11.14 0.41 -12.07
C ALA A 218 12.01 -0.24 -10.99
N VAL A 219 12.40 0.57 -10.00
CA VAL A 219 13.05 0.11 -8.78
C VAL A 219 12.08 0.28 -7.61
N ILE A 220 11.87 -0.77 -6.86
CA ILE A 220 11.05 -0.75 -5.65
C ILE A 220 11.95 -1.01 -4.46
N THR A 221 12.10 -0.03 -3.58
CA THR A 221 12.91 -0.14 -2.38
C THR A 221 12.40 0.81 -1.29
N PRO A 222 12.37 0.40 -0.02
CA PRO A 222 12.11 1.27 1.11
C PRO A 222 13.36 2.08 1.52
N ASP A 223 14.57 1.70 1.05
CA ASP A 223 15.83 2.32 1.43
C ASP A 223 16.12 3.58 0.60
N ARG A 224 15.92 4.74 1.23
CA ARG A 224 16.20 6.06 0.65
C ARG A 224 17.68 6.32 0.36
N ASN A 225 18.60 5.64 1.06
CA ASN A 225 20.02 5.75 0.77
C ASN A 225 20.37 5.01 -0.50
N LEU A 226 19.78 3.82 -0.70
CA LEU A 226 19.94 3.05 -1.94
C LEU A 226 19.39 3.85 -3.13
N THR A 227 18.19 4.43 -3.02
CA THR A 227 17.59 5.27 -4.08
C THR A 227 18.52 6.41 -4.49
N ARG A 228 19.09 7.16 -3.52
CA ARG A 228 20.02 8.26 -3.80
C ARG A 228 21.31 7.79 -4.48
N ARG A 229 21.85 6.63 -4.07
CA ARG A 229 23.05 6.04 -4.70
C ARG A 229 22.79 5.63 -6.13
N ILE A 230 21.61 5.03 -6.41
CA ILE A 230 21.19 4.67 -7.78
C ILE A 230 21.04 5.92 -8.64
N ALA A 231 20.33 6.94 -8.15
CA ALA A 231 20.15 8.20 -8.87
C ALA A 231 21.50 8.88 -9.19
N THR A 232 22.43 8.88 -8.24
CA THR A 232 23.80 9.41 -8.46
C THR A 232 24.54 8.61 -9.53
N ALA A 233 24.39 7.28 -9.55
CA ALA A 233 25.03 6.44 -10.57
C ALA A 233 24.41 6.67 -11.96
N LEU A 234 23.11 6.86 -12.06
CA LEU A 234 22.38 7.16 -13.30
C LEU A 234 22.74 8.55 -13.86
N ALA A 235 22.95 9.53 -13.00
CA ALA A 235 23.34 10.88 -13.39
C ALA A 235 24.67 10.92 -14.18
N ALA A 236 25.59 9.98 -13.93
CA ALA A 236 26.82 9.83 -14.72
C ALA A 236 26.56 9.47 -16.19
N TRP A 237 25.38 9.02 -16.53
CA TRP A 237 24.92 8.68 -17.88
C TRP A 237 23.82 9.61 -18.39
N ASN A 238 23.61 10.76 -17.73
CA ASN A 238 22.53 11.72 -18.03
C ASN A 238 21.12 11.10 -17.98
N ILE A 239 20.93 10.09 -17.14
CA ILE A 239 19.61 9.48 -16.90
C ILE A 239 19.03 10.08 -15.61
N THR A 240 17.88 10.72 -15.72
CA THR A 240 17.14 11.26 -14.57
C THR A 240 15.99 10.32 -14.25
N PRO A 241 16.03 9.62 -13.10
CA PRO A 241 14.92 8.77 -12.67
C PRO A 241 13.75 9.62 -12.16
N ASP A 242 12.53 9.12 -12.34
CA ASP A 242 11.35 9.64 -11.66
C ASP A 242 11.25 8.99 -10.26
N ASP A 243 11.50 9.78 -9.21
CA ASP A 243 11.42 9.32 -7.81
C ASP A 243 10.06 9.71 -7.21
N SER A 244 9.16 8.74 -7.07
CA SER A 244 7.81 8.95 -6.51
C SER A 244 7.81 9.55 -5.10
N ALA A 245 8.87 9.41 -4.33
CA ALA A 245 8.98 9.96 -2.98
C ALA A 245 9.56 11.40 -2.97
N GLY A 246 10.00 11.91 -4.13
CA GLY A 246 10.53 13.26 -4.29
C GLY A 246 11.80 13.55 -3.50
N ILE A 247 12.15 14.82 -3.42
CA ILE A 247 13.33 15.30 -2.68
C ILE A 247 12.90 15.79 -1.29
N PRO A 248 13.58 15.39 -0.20
CA PRO A 248 13.31 15.93 1.13
C PRO A 248 13.34 17.46 1.14
N LEU A 249 12.33 18.09 1.73
CA LEU A 249 12.19 19.56 1.75
C LEU A 249 13.47 20.27 2.25
N THR A 250 14.12 19.70 3.25
CA THR A 250 15.37 20.23 3.83
C THR A 250 16.55 20.27 2.87
N LEU A 251 16.50 19.50 1.78
CA LEU A 251 17.51 19.49 0.71
C LEU A 251 17.18 20.44 -0.44
N THR A 252 15.98 21.00 -0.46
CA THR A 252 15.56 21.99 -1.46
C THR A 252 15.98 23.41 -1.07
N ALA A 253 16.08 24.31 -2.05
CA ALA A 253 16.40 25.72 -1.78
C ALA A 253 15.37 26.39 -0.85
N PRO A 254 14.04 26.25 -1.05
CA PRO A 254 13.03 26.77 -0.12
C PRO A 254 13.15 26.19 1.29
N GLY A 255 13.40 24.88 1.41
CA GLY A 255 13.53 24.23 2.72
C GLY A 255 14.75 24.72 3.49
N ARG A 256 15.90 24.89 2.82
CA ARG A 256 17.10 25.46 3.45
C ARG A 256 16.87 26.90 3.89
N PHE A 257 16.18 27.70 3.08
CA PHE A 257 15.82 29.06 3.44
C PHE A 257 14.97 29.12 4.70
N LEU A 258 13.94 28.23 4.80
CA LEU A 258 13.10 28.13 6.00
C LEU A 258 13.93 27.72 7.24
N LEU A 259 14.87 26.78 7.11
CA LEU A 259 15.74 26.40 8.22
C LEU A 259 16.59 27.59 8.69
N HIS A 260 17.17 28.38 7.77
CA HIS A 260 17.94 29.56 8.15
C HIS A 260 17.06 30.65 8.82
N VAL A 261 15.82 30.83 8.37
CA VAL A 261 14.87 31.73 9.04
C VAL A 261 14.56 31.25 10.45
N LEU A 262 14.36 29.94 10.64
CA LEU A 262 14.13 29.35 11.97
C LEU A 262 15.36 29.53 12.89
N ASP A 263 16.57 29.33 12.37
CA ASP A 263 17.81 29.51 13.12
C ASP A 263 17.97 31.00 13.59
N LEU A 264 17.57 31.93 12.75
CA LEU A 264 17.57 33.40 13.11
C LEU A 264 16.51 33.73 14.14
N ALA A 265 15.40 33.02 14.17
CA ALA A 265 14.28 33.25 15.10
C ALA A 265 14.50 32.58 16.48
N GLN A 266 15.52 31.73 16.64
CA GLN A 266 15.85 31.13 17.94
C GLN A 266 16.53 32.18 18.83
N PRO A 267 16.02 32.44 20.03
CA PRO A 267 16.72 33.32 20.99
C PRO A 267 18.04 32.64 21.36
N LYS A 268 19.14 33.42 21.32
CA LYS A 268 20.47 33.00 21.78
C LYS A 268 20.50 32.78 23.28
#